data_bf7880e1d825b89a01793c728bc4d89b
#
_entry.id   bf7880e1d825b89a01793c728bc4d89b
#
_cell.length_a   1.000
_cell.length_b   1.000
_cell.length_c   1.000
_cell.angle_alpha   90.00
_cell.angle_beta   90.00
_cell.angle_gamma   90.00
#
_symmetry.space_group_name_H-M   'P 1'
#
loop_
_entity.id
_entity.type
_entity.pdbx_description
1 polymer ?
#
loop_
_entity_poly.entity_id
_entity_poly.type
_entity_poly.pdbx_seq_one_letter_code
_entity_poly.pdbx_strand_id
1 'polypeptide(L)'
;MKKSHIIAIVVIGAAISLIIATAGDASTYVNFDQAYEMASTGNTTSIHVVGELKKDESGNIIGIVKSPDNLSFSFTLLDDNQKEQKVFYNEPMPPDFARSEKVVVIGRYNGDDFIANKILLKCPSKYQEQKLNAGV
;
A
#
# COMPACT_ATOMS: atom_id res chain seq x y z
N MET A 1 15.19 -43.34 -19.58
CA MET A 1 14.11 -42.36 -19.77
C MET A 1 13.92 -42.09 -21.25
N LYS A 2 12.70 -42.03 -21.67
CA LYS A 2 12.40 -41.67 -23.05
C LYS A 2 12.68 -40.18 -23.25
N LYS A 3 13.15 -39.83 -24.45
CA LYS A 3 13.46 -38.43 -24.79
C LYS A 3 12.28 -37.49 -24.56
N SER A 4 11.04 -37.99 -24.74
CA SER A 4 9.83 -37.21 -24.51
C SER A 4 9.66 -36.75 -23.05
N HIS A 5 10.07 -37.57 -22.10
CA HIS A 5 10.01 -37.24 -20.68
C HIS A 5 11.02 -36.16 -20.32
N ILE A 6 12.19 -36.23 -20.92
CA ILE A 6 13.25 -35.21 -20.71
C ILE A 6 12.78 -33.86 -21.25
N ILE A 7 12.17 -33.86 -22.43
CA ILE A 7 11.61 -32.62 -23.03
C ILE A 7 10.52 -32.04 -22.15
N ALA A 8 9.60 -32.91 -21.63
CA ALA A 8 8.54 -32.46 -20.74
C ALA A 8 9.08 -31.81 -19.46
N ILE A 9 10.12 -32.39 -18.85
CA ILE A 9 10.75 -31.85 -17.65
C ILE A 9 11.40 -30.49 -17.95
N VAL A 10 12.06 -30.37 -19.07
CA VAL A 10 12.70 -29.09 -19.47
C VAL A 10 11.65 -28.01 -19.70
N VAL A 11 10.54 -28.35 -20.37
CA VAL A 11 9.46 -27.39 -20.62
C VAL A 11 8.81 -26.92 -19.30
N ILE A 12 8.55 -27.87 -18.39
CA ILE A 12 7.99 -27.54 -17.07
C ILE A 12 8.95 -26.66 -16.28
N GLY A 13 10.24 -26.98 -16.26
CA GLY A 13 11.26 -26.19 -15.60
C GLY A 13 11.35 -24.76 -16.15
N ALA A 14 11.28 -24.62 -17.48
CA ALA A 14 11.27 -23.32 -18.12
C ALA A 14 10.03 -22.51 -17.77
N ALA A 15 8.86 -23.15 -17.75
CA ALA A 15 7.60 -22.50 -17.36
C ALA A 15 7.65 -22.01 -15.90
N ILE A 16 8.14 -22.85 -14.99
CA ILE A 16 8.27 -22.49 -13.57
C ILE A 16 9.26 -21.32 -13.41
N SER A 17 10.37 -21.37 -14.11
CA SER A 17 11.36 -20.27 -14.07
C SER A 17 10.78 -18.97 -14.56
N LEU A 18 9.96 -19.00 -15.59
CA LEU A 18 9.29 -17.81 -16.12
C LEU A 18 8.29 -17.24 -15.11
N ILE A 19 7.52 -18.12 -14.45
CA ILE A 19 6.56 -17.70 -13.41
C ILE A 19 7.28 -17.04 -12.24
N ILE A 20 8.39 -17.63 -11.78
CA ILE A 20 9.17 -17.06 -10.68
C ILE A 20 9.75 -15.70 -11.07
N ALA A 21 10.26 -15.57 -12.29
CA ALA A 21 10.81 -14.31 -12.77
C ALA A 21 9.77 -13.19 -12.85
N THR A 22 8.55 -13.52 -13.29
CA THR A 22 7.46 -12.53 -13.37
C THR A 22 6.84 -12.24 -12.00
N ALA A 23 6.83 -13.21 -11.09
CA ALA A 23 6.33 -13.00 -9.73
C ALA A 23 7.19 -12.03 -8.91
N GLY A 24 8.44 -11.82 -9.31
CA GLY A 24 9.33 -10.85 -8.66
C GLY A 24 8.84 -9.41 -8.75
N ASP A 25 7.94 -9.12 -9.69
CA ASP A 25 7.33 -7.81 -9.81
C ASP A 25 6.06 -7.65 -8.98
N ALA A 26 5.67 -8.70 -8.25
CA ALA A 26 4.50 -8.62 -7.37
C ALA A 26 4.77 -7.63 -6.24
N SER A 27 3.81 -6.73 -6.03
CA SER A 27 3.88 -5.72 -4.99
C SER A 27 4.03 -6.37 -3.62
N THR A 28 5.07 -6.00 -2.91
CA THR A 28 5.32 -6.52 -1.57
C THR A 28 4.82 -5.51 -0.55
N TYR A 29 3.98 -5.97 0.38
CA TYR A 29 3.57 -5.15 1.51
C TYR A 29 4.72 -5.10 2.52
N VAL A 30 5.18 -3.91 2.83
CA VAL A 30 6.30 -3.68 3.74
C VAL A 30 5.93 -2.61 4.76
N ASN A 31 6.69 -2.52 5.86
CA ASN A 31 6.57 -1.40 6.78
C ASN A 31 7.44 -0.22 6.30
N PHE A 32 7.36 0.91 6.99
CA PHE A 32 8.10 2.10 6.57
C PHE A 32 9.61 1.93 6.69
N ASP A 33 10.10 1.20 7.67
CA ASP A 33 11.54 0.95 7.80
C ASP A 33 12.07 0.15 6.62
N GLN A 34 11.35 -0.90 6.24
CA GLN A 34 11.71 -1.71 5.07
C GLN A 34 11.61 -0.89 3.78
N ALA A 35 10.58 -0.05 3.67
CA ALA A 35 10.41 0.81 2.51
C ALA A 35 11.55 1.80 2.38
N TYR A 36 11.99 2.38 3.50
CA TYR A 36 13.11 3.31 3.51
C TYR A 36 14.42 2.62 3.09
N GLU A 37 14.67 1.42 3.60
CA GLU A 37 15.84 0.63 3.20
C GLU A 37 15.83 0.32 1.71
N MET A 38 14.68 -0.08 1.17
CA MET A 38 14.55 -0.35 -0.26
C MET A 38 14.86 0.89 -1.09
N ALA A 39 14.38 2.05 -0.66
CA ALA A 39 14.64 3.31 -1.35
C ALA A 39 16.13 3.68 -1.28
N SER A 40 16.78 3.47 -0.14
CA SER A 40 18.20 3.80 0.04
C SER A 40 19.11 2.88 -0.77
N THR A 41 18.67 1.67 -1.10
CA THR A 41 19.42 0.75 -1.96
C THR A 41 19.20 1.00 -3.45
N GLY A 42 18.42 2.03 -3.80
CA GLY A 42 18.14 2.39 -5.19
C GLY A 42 17.00 1.61 -5.84
N ASN A 43 16.21 0.89 -5.06
CA ASN A 43 15.06 0.17 -5.58
C ASN A 43 13.94 1.18 -5.91
N THR A 44 13.58 1.27 -7.20
CA THR A 44 12.56 2.20 -7.69
C THR A 44 11.19 1.56 -7.83
N THR A 45 11.02 0.32 -7.41
CA THR A 45 9.73 -0.38 -7.47
C THR A 45 8.72 0.30 -6.56
N SER A 46 7.47 0.37 -7.01
CA SER A 46 6.38 0.89 -6.18
C SER A 46 6.21 0.05 -4.93
N ILE A 47 6.17 0.71 -3.79
CA ILE A 47 6.14 0.09 -2.47
C ILE A 47 4.72 0.23 -1.91
N HIS A 48 4.20 -0.84 -1.35
CA HIS A 48 2.89 -0.86 -0.70
C HIS A 48 3.08 -0.91 0.82
N VAL A 49 2.61 0.12 1.52
CA VAL A 49 2.64 0.16 2.98
C VAL A 49 1.21 0.24 3.50
N VAL A 50 0.86 -0.68 4.39
CA VAL A 50 -0.45 -0.70 5.06
C VAL A 50 -0.28 -0.07 6.43
N GLY A 51 -1.18 0.86 6.77
CA GLY A 51 -1.15 1.49 8.07
C GLY A 51 -2.50 2.07 8.47
N GLU A 52 -2.51 2.72 9.60
CA GLU A 52 -3.69 3.38 10.15
C GLU A 52 -3.42 4.87 10.28
N LEU A 53 -4.46 5.67 10.14
CA LEU A 53 -4.35 7.11 10.35
C LEU A 53 -4.11 7.41 11.83
N LYS A 54 -3.26 8.39 12.10
CA LYS A 54 -2.97 8.82 13.46
C LYS A 54 -4.22 9.43 14.10
N LYS A 55 -4.52 9.00 15.30
CA LYS A 55 -5.68 9.46 16.07
C LYS A 55 -5.24 10.03 17.41
N ASP A 56 -6.02 10.98 17.92
CA ASP A 56 -5.82 11.50 19.27
C ASP A 56 -6.47 10.56 20.30
N GLU A 57 -6.40 10.96 21.57
CA GLU A 57 -6.98 10.16 22.67
C GLU A 57 -8.50 10.02 22.57
N SER A 58 -9.16 10.96 21.90
CA SER A 58 -10.62 10.94 21.68
C SER A 58 -11.03 10.13 20.47
N GLY A 59 -10.07 9.58 19.69
CA GLY A 59 -10.35 8.83 18.49
C GLY A 59 -10.50 9.66 17.23
N ASN A 60 -10.24 10.96 17.30
CA ASN A 60 -10.30 11.86 16.17
C ASN A 60 -9.01 11.75 15.34
N ILE A 61 -9.14 11.75 14.02
CA ILE A 61 -8.00 11.69 13.13
C ILE A 61 -7.25 13.01 13.14
N ILE A 62 -5.95 12.95 13.37
CA ILE A 62 -5.06 14.10 13.39
C ILE A 62 -3.93 13.91 12.36
N GLY A 63 -3.22 15.00 12.07
CA GLY A 63 -2.08 14.95 11.16
C GLY A 63 -2.43 15.12 9.68
N ILE A 64 -3.69 15.41 9.37
CA ILE A 64 -4.10 15.67 8.00
C ILE A 64 -3.94 17.16 7.70
N VAL A 65 -3.19 17.47 6.64
CA VAL A 65 -2.99 18.86 6.18
C VAL A 65 -3.38 18.93 4.71
N LYS A 66 -4.39 19.74 4.41
CA LYS A 66 -4.81 19.98 3.03
C LYS A 66 -4.07 21.18 2.45
N SER A 67 -3.77 21.12 1.16
CA SER A 67 -3.22 22.28 0.46
C SER A 67 -4.26 23.40 0.36
N PRO A 68 -3.83 24.66 0.17
CA PRO A 68 -4.77 25.80 0.05
C PRO A 68 -5.76 25.68 -1.10
N ASP A 69 -5.37 25.00 -2.18
CA ASP A 69 -6.21 24.77 -3.35
C ASP A 69 -7.05 23.48 -3.26
N ASN A 70 -6.88 22.68 -2.19
CA ASN A 70 -7.54 21.39 -1.98
C ASN A 70 -7.25 20.35 -3.07
N LEU A 71 -6.21 20.52 -3.87
CA LEU A 71 -5.82 19.60 -4.93
C LEU A 71 -4.84 18.54 -4.46
N SER A 72 -4.27 18.72 -3.27
CA SER A 72 -3.38 17.73 -2.65
C SER A 72 -3.54 17.78 -1.15
N PHE A 73 -3.01 16.76 -0.47
CA PHE A 73 -3.01 16.75 1.00
C PHE A 73 -1.89 15.83 1.50
N SER A 74 -1.56 16.01 2.77
CA SER A 74 -0.63 15.14 3.47
C SER A 74 -1.28 14.59 4.72
N PHE A 75 -0.80 13.46 5.18
CA PHE A 75 -1.31 12.83 6.38
C PHE A 75 -0.21 12.00 7.05
N THR A 76 -0.43 11.69 8.32
CA THR A 76 0.48 10.82 9.08
C THR A 76 -0.10 9.42 9.14
N LEU A 77 0.67 8.43 8.72
CA LEU A 77 0.29 7.03 8.72
C LEU A 77 1.15 6.27 9.72
N LEU A 78 0.51 5.39 10.50
CA LEU A 78 1.19 4.50 11.45
C LEU A 78 1.22 3.10 10.84
N ASP A 79 2.42 2.52 10.69
CA ASP A 79 2.57 1.16 10.21
C ASP A 79 2.35 0.13 11.33
N ASP A 80 2.55 -1.15 11.03
CA ASP A 80 2.39 -2.23 12.01
C ASP A 80 3.36 -2.12 13.19
N ASN A 81 4.47 -1.43 13.02
CA ASN A 81 5.45 -1.17 14.08
C ASN A 81 5.17 0.13 14.84
N GLN A 82 4.03 0.77 14.58
CA GLN A 82 3.64 2.05 15.18
C GLN A 82 4.60 3.20 14.82
N LYS A 83 5.30 3.06 13.69
CA LYS A 83 6.15 4.12 13.18
C LYS A 83 5.31 5.13 12.42
N GLU A 84 5.46 6.40 12.77
CA GLU A 84 4.78 7.50 12.11
C GLU A 84 5.55 7.92 10.85
N GLN A 85 4.84 8.06 9.75
CA GLN A 85 5.42 8.56 8.51
C GLN A 85 4.48 9.55 7.87
N LYS A 86 5.01 10.71 7.50
CA LYS A 86 4.26 11.70 6.75
C LYS A 86 4.19 11.26 5.28
N VAL A 87 2.97 11.23 4.76
CA VAL A 87 2.70 10.79 3.38
C VAL A 87 2.08 11.94 2.62
N PHE A 88 2.61 12.23 1.44
CA PHE A 88 2.07 13.26 0.54
C PHE A 88 1.35 12.60 -0.62
N TYR A 89 0.18 13.11 -0.93
CA TYR A 89 -0.63 12.64 -2.05
C TYR A 89 -1.11 13.83 -2.89
N ASN A 90 -0.81 13.79 -4.18
CA ASN A 90 -1.04 14.90 -5.10
C ASN A 90 -2.44 14.89 -5.73
N GLU A 91 -3.42 14.39 -5.01
CA GLU A 91 -4.82 14.41 -5.43
C GLU A 91 -5.70 14.85 -4.28
N PRO A 92 -6.94 15.30 -4.55
CA PRO A 92 -7.85 15.70 -3.49
C PRO A 92 -8.14 14.56 -2.53
N MET A 93 -8.39 14.90 -1.26
CA MET A 93 -8.72 13.90 -0.24
C MET A 93 -10.04 13.21 -0.58
N PRO A 94 -10.05 11.86 -0.64
CA PRO A 94 -11.30 11.13 -0.86
C PRO A 94 -12.31 11.38 0.26
N PRO A 95 -13.63 11.39 -0.04
CA PRO A 95 -14.66 11.63 0.97
C PRO A 95 -14.64 10.63 2.14
N ASP A 96 -14.27 9.38 1.86
CA ASP A 96 -14.26 8.31 2.86
C ASP A 96 -12.92 8.16 3.57
N PHE A 97 -11.96 9.05 3.29
CA PHE A 97 -10.60 8.95 3.85
C PHE A 97 -10.61 8.93 5.37
N ALA A 98 -11.36 9.83 5.99
CA ALA A 98 -11.43 9.94 7.45
C ALA A 98 -12.18 8.77 8.11
N ARG A 99 -12.91 7.99 7.33
CA ARG A 99 -13.67 6.83 7.83
C ARG A 99 -12.93 5.53 7.63
N SER A 100 -11.80 5.54 6.95
CA SER A 100 -11.07 4.32 6.65
C SER A 100 -10.43 3.75 7.91
N GLU A 101 -10.56 2.45 8.08
CA GLU A 101 -9.93 1.71 9.17
C GLU A 101 -8.45 1.53 8.88
N LYS A 102 -8.14 1.16 7.64
CA LYS A 102 -6.77 1.01 7.18
C LYS A 102 -6.57 1.70 5.85
N VAL A 103 -5.37 2.22 5.64
CA VAL A 103 -4.99 2.89 4.41
C VAL A 103 -3.76 2.18 3.84
N VAL A 104 -3.82 1.82 2.57
CA VAL A 104 -2.66 1.31 1.84
C VAL A 104 -2.14 2.43 0.97
N VAL A 105 -0.89 2.81 1.18
CA VAL A 105 -0.22 3.82 0.36
C VAL A 105 0.73 3.14 -0.61
N ILE A 106 0.65 3.52 -1.86
CA ILE A 106 1.46 2.97 -2.93
C ILE A 106 2.30 4.10 -3.51
N GLY A 107 3.60 3.98 -3.40
CA GLY A 107 4.50 5.01 -3.87
C GLY A 107 5.94 4.71 -3.52
N ARG A 108 6.71 5.75 -3.28
CA ARG A 108 8.13 5.63 -2.96
C ARG A 108 8.58 6.77 -2.07
N TYR A 109 9.74 6.60 -1.44
CA TYR A 109 10.37 7.67 -0.67
C TYR A 109 11.02 8.70 -1.58
N ASN A 110 10.89 9.97 -1.18
CA ASN A 110 11.64 11.08 -1.73
C ASN A 110 12.30 11.79 -0.55
N GLY A 111 13.56 11.45 -0.27
CA GLY A 111 14.21 11.89 0.95
C GLY A 111 13.59 11.22 2.18
N ASP A 112 13.15 12.01 3.13
CA ASP A 112 12.50 11.53 4.35
C ASP A 112 10.97 11.42 4.23
N ASP A 113 10.41 11.88 3.10
CA ASP A 113 8.98 11.90 2.88
C ASP A 113 8.56 10.75 1.96
N PHE A 114 7.39 10.17 2.24
CA PHE A 114 6.80 9.15 1.38
C PHE A 114 5.82 9.83 0.43
N ILE A 115 6.04 9.68 -0.87
CA ILE A 115 5.17 10.24 -1.90
C ILE A 115 4.28 9.13 -2.44
N ALA A 116 2.99 9.20 -2.14
CA ALA A 116 2.03 8.22 -2.62
C ALA A 116 1.57 8.58 -4.03
N ASN A 117 1.58 7.59 -4.91
CA ASN A 117 1.00 7.71 -6.25
C ASN A 117 -0.46 7.28 -6.24
N LYS A 118 -0.82 6.39 -5.33
CA LYS A 118 -2.16 5.86 -5.18
C LYS A 118 -2.39 5.50 -3.71
N ILE A 119 -3.62 5.66 -3.26
CA ILE A 119 -4.03 5.21 -1.93
C ILE A 119 -5.26 4.31 -2.07
N LEU A 120 -5.32 3.27 -1.24
CA LEU A 120 -6.45 2.37 -1.16
C LEU A 120 -6.99 2.45 0.26
N LEU A 121 -8.30 2.57 0.37
CA LEU A 121 -8.98 2.72 1.66
C LEU A 121 -9.74 1.43 1.98
N LYS A 122 -9.59 0.96 3.21
CA LYS A 122 -10.38 -0.17 3.71
C LYS A 122 -11.38 0.36 4.72
N CYS A 123 -12.66 0.24 4.38
CA CYS A 123 -13.75 0.59 5.29
C CYS A 123 -14.01 -0.55 6.26
N PRO A 124 -14.53 -0.25 7.48
CA PRO A 124 -14.90 -1.31 8.43
C PRO A 124 -15.92 -2.27 7.84
N SER A 125 -15.73 -3.56 8.06
CA SER A 125 -16.64 -4.59 7.53
C SER A 125 -18.06 -4.46 8.08
N LYS A 126 -18.23 -3.94 9.28
CA LYS A 126 -19.54 -3.66 9.85
C LYS A 126 -20.35 -2.69 9.01
N TYR A 127 -19.69 -1.71 8.42
CA TYR A 127 -20.35 -0.75 7.53
C TYR A 127 -20.88 -1.43 6.28
N GLN A 128 -20.12 -2.34 5.71
CA GLN A 128 -20.55 -3.09 4.53
C GLN A 128 -21.72 -4.00 4.83
N GLU A 129 -21.71 -4.67 5.98
CA GLU A 129 -22.82 -5.52 6.40
C GLU A 129 -24.12 -4.72 6.61
N GLN A 130 -24.03 -3.58 7.27
CA GLN A 130 -25.18 -2.69 7.46
C GLN A 130 -25.73 -2.20 6.13
N LYS A 131 -24.87 -1.88 5.19
CA LYS A 131 -25.26 -1.43 3.87
C LYS A 131 -25.97 -2.54 3.09
N LEU A 132 -25.49 -3.76 3.18
CA LEU A 132 -26.12 -4.93 2.58
C LEU A 132 -27.49 -5.20 3.19
N ASN A 133 -27.61 -5.11 4.52
CA ASN A 133 -28.86 -5.32 5.22
C ASN A 133 -29.86 -4.20 4.93
N ALA A 134 -29.40 -2.98 4.76
CA ALA A 134 -30.26 -1.84 4.43
C ALA A 134 -30.76 -1.91 2.99
N GLY A 135 -30.10 -2.67 2.12
CA GLY A 135 -30.50 -2.85 0.74
C GLY A 135 -31.54 -3.96 0.52
N VAL A 136 -31.95 -4.62 1.58
CA VAL A 136 -32.91 -5.75 1.50
C VAL A 136 -34.34 -5.28 1.71
#